data_6469cb13a2050ce18b43e8c70b5b7f1b
#
_entry.id   6469cb13a2050ce18b43e8c70b5b7f1b
#
_cell.length_a   1.000
_cell.length_b   1.000
_cell.length_c   1.000
_cell.angle_alpha   90.00
_cell.angle_beta   90.00
_cell.angle_gamma   90.00
#
_symmetry.space_group_name_H-M   'P 1'
#
loop_
_entity.id
_entity.type
_entity.pdbx_description
1 polymer ?
#
loop_
_entity_poly.entity_id
_entity_poly.type
_entity_poly.pdbx_seq_one_letter_code
_entity_poly.pdbx_strand_id
1 'polypeptide(L)'
;MQNEIVKELKALRTTLEGDLHSDDLMRKLYATDASVYRKLPLAVALPKNNNDIKLLIDFAKTHHTSLIPRTAGTSLAGQCVGEGIVVDVSKYFTRILDINESDKTVTVQPGVVRDELNNYL
;
A
#
# COMPACT_ATOMS: atom_id res chain seq x y z
N MET A 1 -17.46 17.79 -6.12
CA MET A 1 -17.10 16.46 -5.61
C MET A 1 -15.63 16.15 -5.81
N GLN A 2 -15.08 16.19 -7.02
CA GLN A 2 -13.64 15.93 -7.23
C GLN A 2 -12.71 16.90 -6.50
N ASN A 3 -13.06 18.17 -6.41
CA ASN A 3 -12.26 19.16 -5.70
C ASN A 3 -12.27 18.98 -4.18
N GLU A 4 -13.34 18.43 -3.64
CA GLU A 4 -13.46 18.16 -2.21
C GLU A 4 -12.56 16.99 -1.79
N ILE A 5 -12.61 15.87 -2.51
CA ILE A 5 -11.77 14.71 -2.18
C ILE A 5 -10.27 15.00 -2.34
N VAL A 6 -9.88 15.83 -3.31
CA VAL A 6 -8.49 16.28 -3.47
C VAL A 6 -8.03 17.11 -2.26
N LYS A 7 -8.90 17.96 -1.74
CA LYS A 7 -8.63 18.75 -0.53
C LYS A 7 -8.46 17.84 0.69
N GLU A 8 -9.35 16.85 0.83
CA GLU A 8 -9.29 15.88 1.93
C GLU A 8 -8.06 14.98 1.85
N LEU A 9 -7.63 14.58 0.65
CA LEU A 9 -6.37 13.86 0.45
C LEU A 9 -5.15 14.68 0.86
N LYS A 10 -5.14 15.97 0.57
CA LYS A 10 -4.07 16.87 1.01
C LYS A 10 -4.04 17.00 2.54
N ALA A 11 -5.19 17.06 3.17
CA ALA A 11 -5.29 17.07 4.63
C ALA A 11 -4.80 15.75 5.23
N LEU A 12 -5.20 14.62 4.69
CA LEU A 12 -4.72 13.30 5.11
C LEU A 12 -3.20 13.17 4.99
N ARG A 13 -2.63 13.67 3.91
CA ARG A 13 -1.18 13.67 3.68
C ARG A 13 -0.40 14.30 4.83
N THR A 14 -0.92 15.35 5.43
CA THR A 14 -0.26 16.05 6.54
C THR A 14 -0.30 15.27 7.86
N THR A 15 -1.22 14.31 8.00
CA THR A 15 -1.39 13.52 9.22
C THR A 15 -0.65 12.18 9.18
N LEU A 16 -0.32 11.68 7.99
CA LEU A 16 0.45 10.43 7.84
C LEU A 16 1.93 10.67 8.13
N GLU A 17 2.56 9.71 8.80
CA GLU A 17 4.03 9.67 8.92
C GLU A 17 4.70 9.17 7.64
N GLY A 18 4.04 8.29 6.89
CA GLY A 18 4.46 7.84 5.58
C GLY A 18 4.12 8.85 4.48
N ASP A 19 4.03 8.36 3.25
CA ASP A 19 3.83 9.17 2.06
C ASP A 19 2.42 9.00 1.49
N LEU A 20 1.88 10.05 0.90
CA LEU A 20 0.63 10.02 0.12
C LEU A 20 0.80 10.85 -1.13
N HIS A 21 0.56 10.25 -2.28
CA HIS A 21 0.69 10.88 -3.59
C HIS A 21 -0.64 10.86 -4.34
N SER A 22 -1.04 12.01 -4.87
CA SER A 22 -2.23 12.17 -5.70
C SER A 22 -1.92 12.80 -7.07
N ASP A 23 -0.65 12.97 -7.39
CA ASP A 23 -0.19 13.46 -8.67
C ASP A 23 -0.35 12.41 -9.79
N ASP A 24 -0.49 12.87 -11.02
CA ASP A 24 -0.76 12.01 -12.17
C ASP A 24 0.35 10.98 -12.42
N LEU A 25 1.61 11.35 -12.21
CA LEU A 25 2.73 10.44 -12.43
C LEU A 25 2.66 9.23 -11.49
N MET A 26 2.51 9.45 -10.20
CA MET A 26 2.41 8.36 -9.22
C MET A 26 1.17 7.51 -9.44
N ARG A 27 0.03 8.12 -9.73
CA ARG A 27 -1.20 7.40 -10.04
C ARG A 27 -1.03 6.49 -11.26
N LYS A 28 -0.38 6.95 -12.31
CA LYS A 28 -0.09 6.17 -13.52
C LYS A 28 0.88 5.03 -13.27
N LEU A 29 1.91 5.24 -12.43
CA LEU A 29 2.87 4.19 -12.07
C LEU A 29 2.20 3.02 -11.35
N TYR A 30 1.17 3.29 -10.56
CA TYR A 30 0.41 2.29 -9.81
C TYR A 30 -0.88 1.83 -10.49
N ALA A 31 -1.11 2.21 -11.72
CA ALA A 31 -2.31 1.84 -12.49
C ALA A 31 -2.26 0.42 -13.06
N THR A 32 -1.10 -0.24 -13.02
CA THR A 32 -0.86 -1.57 -13.58
C THR A 32 -0.18 -2.50 -12.58
N ASP A 33 -0.32 -3.79 -12.83
CA ASP A 33 0.45 -4.85 -12.20
C ASP A 33 1.01 -5.79 -13.30
N ALA A 34 1.32 -7.03 -13.01
CA ALA A 34 1.77 -8.00 -14.01
C ALA A 34 0.62 -8.60 -14.86
N SER A 35 -0.61 -8.15 -14.65
CA SER A 35 -1.79 -8.56 -15.42
C SER A 35 -2.00 -7.70 -16.67
N VAL A 36 -3.05 -8.01 -17.43
CA VAL A 36 -3.51 -7.20 -18.55
C VAL A 36 -4.43 -6.04 -18.15
N TYR A 37 -4.81 -5.98 -16.88
CA TYR A 37 -5.74 -4.98 -16.37
C TYR A 37 -5.02 -3.67 -16.05
N ARG A 38 -5.77 -2.56 -16.21
CA ARG A 38 -5.30 -1.22 -15.86
C ARG A 38 -6.45 -0.43 -15.24
N LYS A 39 -6.19 0.16 -14.08
CA LYS A 39 -7.11 1.08 -13.40
C LYS A 39 -6.31 2.22 -12.79
N LEU A 40 -6.69 3.45 -13.10
CA LEU A 40 -6.06 4.63 -12.50
C LEU A 40 -6.57 4.81 -11.06
N PRO A 41 -5.71 4.70 -10.05
CA PRO A 41 -6.13 4.88 -8.66
C PRO A 41 -6.42 6.35 -8.33
N LEU A 42 -7.18 6.57 -7.26
CA LEU A 42 -7.43 7.90 -6.71
C LEU A 42 -6.15 8.52 -6.14
N ALA A 43 -5.37 7.72 -5.42
CA ALA A 43 -4.11 8.12 -4.81
C ALA A 43 -3.26 6.89 -4.51
N VAL A 44 -2.00 7.11 -4.17
CA VAL A 44 -1.05 6.09 -3.74
C VAL A 44 -0.53 6.45 -2.36
N ALA A 45 -0.72 5.56 -1.39
CA ALA A 45 -0.23 5.70 -0.03
C ALA A 45 0.90 4.72 0.24
N LEU A 46 1.95 5.20 0.91
CA LEU A 46 3.04 4.39 1.42
C LEU A 46 3.06 4.54 2.96
N PRO A 47 2.24 3.77 3.66
CA PRO A 47 2.13 3.88 5.12
C PRO A 47 3.42 3.43 5.78
N LYS A 48 3.79 4.10 6.87
CA LYS A 48 5.02 3.83 7.61
C LYS A 48 4.79 2.92 8.82
N ASN A 49 3.58 2.93 9.36
CA ASN A 49 3.23 2.19 10.57
C ASN A 49 1.73 1.83 10.60
N ASN A 50 1.34 1.12 11.65
CA ASN A 50 -0.05 0.70 11.83
C ASN A 50 -1.01 1.88 12.02
N ASN A 51 -0.56 2.97 12.62
CA ASN A 51 -1.38 4.17 12.78
C ASN A 51 -1.74 4.80 11.42
N ASP A 52 -0.80 4.85 10.49
CA ASP A 52 -1.04 5.30 9.13
C ASP A 52 -2.11 4.44 8.43
N ILE A 53 -2.05 3.12 8.62
CA ILE A 53 -3.06 2.20 8.06
C ILE A 53 -4.44 2.47 8.64
N LYS A 54 -4.54 2.74 9.94
CA LYS A 54 -5.82 3.12 10.58
C LYS A 54 -6.38 4.41 10.00
N LEU A 55 -5.54 5.42 9.80
CA LEU A 55 -5.95 6.69 9.19
C LEU A 55 -6.44 6.49 7.75
N LEU A 56 -5.80 5.64 6.98
CA LEU A 56 -6.24 5.29 5.62
C LEU A 56 -7.59 4.55 5.62
N ILE A 57 -7.79 3.62 6.55
CA ILE A 57 -9.07 2.90 6.70
C ILE A 57 -10.20 3.88 7.06
N ASP A 58 -9.96 4.78 8.01
CA ASP A 58 -10.95 5.77 8.41
C ASP A 58 -11.29 6.72 7.28
N PHE A 59 -10.28 7.15 6.51
CA PHE A 59 -10.49 7.97 5.32
C PHE A 59 -11.34 7.23 4.28
N ALA A 60 -11.00 5.98 3.97
CA ALA A 60 -11.73 5.19 2.98
C ALA A 60 -13.19 4.97 3.39
N LYS A 61 -13.43 4.74 4.67
CA LYS A 61 -14.77 4.58 5.23
C LYS A 61 -15.57 5.88 5.13
N THR A 62 -14.99 7.00 5.50
CA THR A 62 -15.63 8.32 5.48
C THR A 62 -15.98 8.78 4.07
N HIS A 63 -15.10 8.53 3.11
CA HIS A 63 -15.25 9.00 1.73
C HIS A 63 -15.76 7.93 0.77
N HIS A 64 -16.20 6.78 1.28
CA HIS A 64 -16.75 5.67 0.49
C HIS A 64 -15.83 5.24 -0.67
N THR A 65 -14.54 5.18 -0.42
CA THR A 65 -13.54 4.67 -1.36
C THR A 65 -12.96 3.33 -0.88
N SER A 66 -12.16 2.69 -1.71
CA SER A 66 -11.52 1.41 -1.39
C SER A 66 -10.02 1.57 -1.14
N LEU A 67 -9.46 0.62 -0.40
CA LEU A 67 -8.02 0.45 -0.26
C LEU A 67 -7.58 -0.79 -1.03
N ILE A 68 -6.48 -0.67 -1.76
CA ILE A 68 -5.94 -1.76 -2.57
C ILE A 68 -4.53 -2.04 -2.06
N PRO A 69 -4.32 -3.12 -1.27
CA PRO A 69 -2.98 -3.45 -0.77
C PRO A 69 -2.07 -3.91 -1.90
N ARG A 70 -0.82 -3.51 -1.82
CA ARG A 70 0.19 -3.81 -2.82
C ARG A 70 1.58 -3.93 -2.21
N THR A 71 2.39 -4.82 -2.75
CA THR A 71 3.83 -4.89 -2.53
C THR A 71 4.56 -4.72 -3.87
N ALA A 72 5.09 -5.79 -4.46
CA ALA A 72 5.84 -5.72 -5.72
C ALA A 72 4.97 -5.56 -6.99
N GLY A 73 3.64 -5.69 -6.87
CA GLY A 73 2.75 -5.56 -8.02
C GLY A 73 2.86 -6.68 -9.05
N THR A 74 3.19 -7.88 -8.61
CA THR A 74 3.42 -9.06 -9.46
C THR A 74 2.16 -9.89 -9.71
N SER A 75 1.00 -9.45 -9.27
CA SER A 75 -0.26 -10.14 -9.51
C SER A 75 -0.53 -10.32 -11.01
N LEU A 76 -0.95 -11.52 -11.39
CA LEU A 76 -1.32 -11.85 -12.76
C LEU A 76 -2.83 -11.69 -13.06
N ALA A 77 -3.62 -11.38 -12.04
CA ALA A 77 -5.08 -11.33 -12.11
C ALA A 77 -5.70 -9.95 -11.79
N GLY A 78 -4.90 -8.89 -11.79
CA GLY A 78 -5.38 -7.53 -11.53
C GLY A 78 -5.71 -7.24 -10.06
N GLN A 79 -5.17 -8.01 -9.13
CA GLN A 79 -5.46 -7.88 -7.69
C GLN A 79 -4.91 -6.60 -7.07
N CYS A 80 -3.88 -5.99 -7.69
CA CYS A 80 -3.20 -4.79 -7.20
C CYS A 80 -3.62 -3.51 -7.92
N VAL A 81 -4.64 -3.55 -8.76
CA VAL A 81 -5.16 -2.39 -9.49
C VAL A 81 -6.58 -2.07 -9.11
N GLY A 82 -6.95 -0.80 -9.10
CA GLY A 82 -8.28 -0.33 -8.74
C GLY A 82 -8.37 1.18 -8.71
N GLU A 83 -9.58 1.70 -8.59
CA GLU A 83 -9.88 3.14 -8.60
C GLU A 83 -9.79 3.81 -7.22
N GLY A 84 -9.58 3.02 -6.16
CA GLY A 84 -9.40 3.54 -4.80
C GLY A 84 -7.98 3.98 -4.50
N ILE A 85 -7.59 3.93 -3.24
CA ILE A 85 -6.24 4.26 -2.80
C ILE A 85 -5.39 2.99 -2.81
N VAL A 86 -4.34 2.97 -3.62
CA VAL A 86 -3.33 1.90 -3.58
C VAL A 86 -2.47 2.10 -2.34
N VAL A 87 -2.37 1.07 -1.53
CA VAL A 87 -1.60 1.07 -0.28
C VAL A 87 -0.38 0.18 -0.47
N ASP A 88 0.75 0.80 -0.80
CA ASP A 88 2.02 0.10 -1.00
C ASP A 88 2.74 -0.06 0.33
N VAL A 89 2.85 -1.28 0.80
CA VAL A 89 3.49 -1.62 2.07
C VAL A 89 4.93 -2.11 1.92
N SER A 90 5.46 -2.12 0.70
CA SER A 90 6.80 -2.64 0.42
C SER A 90 7.93 -1.72 0.92
N LYS A 91 7.67 -0.43 1.04
CA LYS A 91 8.72 0.55 1.42
C LYS A 91 9.06 0.50 2.92
N TYR A 92 8.05 0.45 3.79
CA TYR A 92 8.25 0.61 5.23
C TYR A 92 7.93 -0.63 6.06
N PHE A 93 7.14 -1.57 5.56
CA PHE A 93 6.77 -2.80 6.25
C PHE A 93 7.70 -3.95 5.87
N THR A 94 8.96 -3.84 6.26
CA THR A 94 10.05 -4.73 5.82
C THR A 94 10.77 -5.43 6.97
N ARG A 95 10.16 -5.49 8.17
CA ARG A 95 10.79 -6.08 9.35
C ARG A 95 10.52 -7.58 9.46
N ILE A 96 11.55 -8.32 9.86
CA ILE A 96 11.43 -9.69 10.36
C ILE A 96 11.12 -9.57 11.86
N LEU A 97 9.97 -10.08 12.28
CA LEU A 97 9.44 -9.86 13.62
C LEU A 97 9.83 -10.98 14.58
N ASP A 98 9.80 -12.23 14.13
CA ASP A 98 10.07 -13.40 14.97
C ASP A 98 10.55 -14.59 14.12
N ILE A 99 11.43 -15.41 14.70
CA ILE A 99 11.88 -16.69 14.14
C ILE A 99 11.67 -17.74 15.21
N ASN A 100 10.86 -18.75 14.91
CA ASN A 100 10.63 -19.90 15.78
C ASN A 100 11.25 -21.15 15.13
N GLU A 101 12.41 -21.54 15.64
CA GLU A 101 13.15 -22.70 15.12
C GLU A 101 12.43 -24.03 15.37
N SER A 102 11.75 -24.16 16.52
CA SER A 102 11.02 -25.37 16.88
C SER A 102 9.86 -25.64 15.93
N ASP A 103 9.07 -24.61 15.60
CA ASP A 103 7.94 -24.71 14.69
C ASP A 103 8.33 -24.50 13.22
N LYS A 104 9.57 -24.13 12.96
CA LYS A 104 10.09 -23.78 11.63
C LYS A 104 9.26 -22.70 10.95
N THR A 105 8.92 -21.66 11.72
CA THR A 105 8.15 -20.53 11.25
C THR A 105 8.91 -19.23 11.40
N VAL A 106 8.58 -18.27 10.54
CA VAL A 106 9.05 -16.89 10.64
C VAL A 106 7.87 -15.95 10.47
N THR A 107 7.82 -14.95 11.32
CA THR A 107 6.81 -13.86 11.23
C THR A 107 7.47 -12.63 10.66
N VAL A 108 6.93 -12.14 9.55
CA VAL A 108 7.48 -11.00 8.81
C VAL A 108 6.38 -10.00 8.47
N GLN A 109 6.78 -8.75 8.26
CA GLN A 109 5.90 -7.76 7.66
C GLN A 109 5.77 -8.02 6.15
N PRO A 110 4.67 -7.58 5.52
CA PRO A 110 4.33 -7.99 4.14
C PRO A 110 5.27 -7.47 3.05
N GLY A 111 6.10 -6.48 3.35
CA GLY A 111 7.11 -5.95 2.42
C GLY A 111 8.44 -6.70 2.41
N VAL A 112 8.59 -7.74 3.23
CA VAL A 112 9.82 -8.55 3.25
C VAL A 112 9.95 -9.33 1.95
N VAL A 113 11.11 -9.20 1.30
CA VAL A 113 11.44 -9.92 0.06
C VAL A 113 11.99 -11.30 0.41
N ARG A 114 11.46 -12.34 -0.23
CA ARG A 114 11.82 -13.73 0.07
C ARG A 114 13.32 -13.99 -0.01
N ASP A 115 13.99 -13.47 -1.03
CA ASP A 115 15.43 -13.71 -1.20
C ASP A 115 16.25 -13.04 -0.11
N GLU A 116 15.85 -11.85 0.34
CA GLU A 116 16.46 -11.19 1.50
C GLU A 116 16.22 -11.97 2.79
N LEU A 117 15.02 -12.51 2.98
CA LEU A 117 14.71 -13.39 4.10
C LEU A 117 15.58 -14.64 4.10
N ASN A 118 15.72 -15.33 2.96
CA ASN A 118 16.57 -16.51 2.83
C ASN A 118 18.03 -16.22 3.16
N ASN A 119 18.54 -15.06 2.78
CA ASN A 119 19.90 -14.65 3.13
C ASN A 119 20.05 -14.31 4.63
N TYR A 120 18.99 -13.87 5.28
CA TYR A 120 18.97 -13.59 6.72
C TYR A 120 18.95 -14.87 7.56
N LEU A 121 18.21 -15.88 7.12
CA LEU A 121 18.11 -17.18 7.80
C LEU A 121 19.37 -18.02 7.64
#